data_b9fe2085f52d0b5ad838412a5eb62faf
#
_entry.id   b9fe2085f52d0b5ad838412a5eb62faf
#
_cell.length_a   1.000
_cell.length_b   1.000
_cell.length_c   1.000
_cell.angle_alpha   90.00
_cell.angle_beta   90.00
_cell.angle_gamma   90.00
#
_symmetry.space_group_name_H-M   'P 1'
#
loop_
_entity.id
_entity.type
_entity.pdbx_description
1 polymer ?
#
loop_
_entity_poly.entity_id
_entity_poly.type
_entity_poly.pdbx_seq_one_letter_code
_entity_poly.pdbx_strand_id
1 'polypeptide(L)'
;MKGFCKTAFSLLLALALGALPAAAQKKKKSPPPDASDASAPAPLPQPDEQKIDEQISEMLGYWQIGMVDQMQKYYSPDVIVVNGTWDPPLTGWAAYATAYQAMRARIQGGQLDRTNTLIKVQGTNAWATYQWEYFATVDGNQDDIRGHTTLVFEKQADTWLIVLDHTSVVSNTAQKAPGPAVAPVSPAANPAPGAH
;
A
#
# COMPACT_ATOMS: atom_id res chain seq x y z
N MET A 1 -6.53 24.45 -42.36
CA MET A 1 -5.44 24.49 -43.38
C MET A 1 -4.27 23.72 -42.82
N LYS A 2 -3.94 22.61 -43.50
CA LYS A 2 -2.61 22.04 -43.84
C LYS A 2 -1.64 21.89 -42.67
N GLY A 3 -0.99 20.75 -42.41
CA GLY A 3 -0.73 19.62 -43.26
C GLY A 3 -0.05 18.48 -42.49
N PHE A 4 -0.18 17.37 -43.12
CA PHE A 4 0.42 16.05 -42.89
C PHE A 4 1.94 16.05 -42.78
N CYS A 5 2.53 15.17 -41.94
CA CYS A 5 3.79 14.52 -42.27
C CYS A 5 3.84 13.12 -41.70
N LYS A 6 3.69 12.13 -42.61
CA LYS A 6 3.99 10.70 -42.39
C LYS A 6 5.47 10.50 -42.73
N THR A 7 6.21 9.79 -41.89
CA THR A 7 7.46 9.15 -42.32
C THR A 7 7.44 7.68 -41.91
N ALA A 8 7.26 6.84 -42.92
CA ALA A 8 7.47 5.41 -42.87
C ALA A 8 8.99 5.12 -42.97
N PHE A 9 9.48 4.28 -42.08
CA PHE A 9 10.84 3.75 -42.20
C PHE A 9 10.75 2.25 -42.49
N SER A 10 10.94 1.90 -43.78
CA SER A 10 11.14 0.53 -44.23
C SER A 10 12.59 0.13 -44.02
N LEU A 11 12.82 -0.97 -43.30
CA LEU A 11 14.12 -1.62 -43.21
C LEU A 11 14.06 -2.97 -43.94
N LEU A 12 14.77 -3.03 -45.06
CA LEU A 12 15.00 -4.25 -45.84
C LEU A 12 16.01 -5.15 -45.09
N LEU A 13 15.62 -6.41 -44.86
CA LEU A 13 16.51 -7.45 -44.34
C LEU A 13 16.93 -8.37 -45.48
N ALA A 14 18.24 -8.33 -45.81
CA ALA A 14 18.85 -9.16 -46.84
C ALA A 14 19.06 -10.59 -46.32
N LEU A 15 18.57 -11.58 -47.10
CA LEU A 15 18.78 -13.00 -46.90
C LEU A 15 20.17 -13.40 -47.38
N ALA A 16 21.04 -13.89 -46.52
CA ALA A 16 22.27 -14.60 -46.87
C ALA A 16 22.08 -16.11 -46.69
N LEU A 17 21.97 -16.86 -47.79
CA LEU A 17 22.03 -18.31 -47.78
C LEU A 17 23.50 -18.76 -47.62
N GLY A 18 23.82 -19.34 -46.44
CA GLY A 18 25.07 -20.05 -46.21
C GLY A 18 24.82 -21.54 -46.15
N ALA A 19 25.30 -22.27 -47.15
CA ALA A 19 25.29 -23.75 -47.20
C ALA A 19 26.29 -24.32 -46.17
N LEU A 20 25.82 -25.16 -45.25
CA LEU A 20 26.68 -25.93 -44.35
C LEU A 20 26.72 -27.41 -44.74
N PRO A 21 27.84 -28.10 -44.61
CA PRO A 21 27.99 -29.49 -45.00
C PRO A 21 27.34 -30.43 -43.96
N ALA A 22 26.71 -31.49 -44.43
CA ALA A 22 26.13 -32.54 -43.65
C ALA A 22 27.18 -33.33 -42.89
N ALA A 23 27.30 -33.13 -41.55
CA ALA A 23 28.01 -34.02 -40.66
C ALA A 23 27.07 -35.12 -40.14
N ALA A 24 27.44 -36.39 -40.42
CA ALA A 24 26.74 -37.57 -39.98
C ALA A 24 26.65 -37.62 -38.42
N GLN A 25 25.47 -37.37 -37.85
CA GLN A 25 25.22 -37.57 -36.42
C GLN A 25 25.00 -39.05 -36.12
N LYS A 26 25.92 -39.67 -35.40
CA LYS A 26 25.75 -40.98 -34.74
C LYS A 26 24.54 -40.86 -33.79
N LYS A 27 23.54 -41.72 -34.00
CA LYS A 27 22.40 -41.91 -33.10
C LYS A 27 22.89 -42.26 -31.69
N LYS A 28 22.91 -41.27 -30.80
CA LYS A 28 23.09 -41.47 -29.39
C LYS A 28 21.77 -42.05 -28.83
N LYS A 29 21.83 -43.27 -28.32
CA LYS A 29 20.70 -43.98 -27.71
C LYS A 29 20.20 -43.11 -26.55
N SER A 30 18.94 -42.67 -26.62
CA SER A 30 18.27 -41.92 -25.55
C SER A 30 18.27 -42.75 -24.26
N PRO A 31 18.62 -42.15 -23.11
CA PRO A 31 18.44 -42.82 -21.83
C PRO A 31 16.95 -43.08 -21.59
N PRO A 32 16.57 -44.12 -20.82
CA PRO A 32 15.19 -44.37 -20.48
C PRO A 32 14.59 -43.16 -19.75
N PRO A 33 13.28 -42.88 -19.88
CA PRO A 33 12.65 -41.79 -19.14
C PRO A 33 12.81 -42.09 -17.64
N ASP A 34 13.57 -41.22 -16.98
CA ASP A 34 13.63 -41.20 -15.50
C ASP A 34 12.22 -40.97 -14.96
N ALA A 35 11.66 -41.97 -14.32
CA ALA A 35 10.41 -41.91 -13.59
C ALA A 35 10.64 -41.09 -12.29
N SER A 36 10.83 -39.78 -12.42
CA SER A 36 11.00 -38.82 -11.34
C SER A 36 10.17 -37.55 -11.57
N ASP A 37 9.00 -37.70 -12.19
CA ASP A 37 7.93 -36.71 -12.07
C ASP A 37 7.04 -37.06 -10.87
N ALA A 38 7.68 -37.16 -9.69
CA ALA A 38 6.94 -37.05 -8.45
C ALA A 38 6.53 -35.60 -8.36
N SER A 39 5.33 -35.30 -8.90
CA SER A 39 4.64 -34.04 -8.74
C SER A 39 4.73 -33.64 -7.26
N ALA A 40 5.43 -32.56 -6.95
CA ALA A 40 5.49 -32.06 -5.57
C ALA A 40 4.06 -31.98 -5.03
N PRO A 41 3.79 -32.43 -3.80
CA PRO A 41 2.44 -32.38 -3.24
C PRO A 41 1.94 -30.94 -3.32
N ALA A 42 0.67 -30.77 -3.75
CA ALA A 42 0.05 -29.47 -3.82
C ALA A 42 0.20 -28.75 -2.47
N PRO A 43 0.53 -27.45 -2.44
CA PRO A 43 0.63 -26.71 -1.20
C PRO A 43 -0.63 -26.87 -0.37
N LEU A 44 -0.49 -27.11 0.93
CA LEU A 44 -1.64 -27.18 1.83
C LEU A 44 -2.39 -25.83 1.78
N PRO A 45 -3.74 -25.84 1.85
CA PRO A 45 -4.49 -24.61 1.88
C PRO A 45 -4.10 -23.79 3.11
N GLN A 46 -3.83 -22.50 2.88
CA GLN A 46 -3.46 -21.56 3.93
C GLN A 46 -4.65 -21.36 4.90
N PRO A 47 -4.42 -21.35 6.23
CA PRO A 47 -5.46 -21.04 7.21
C PRO A 47 -6.10 -19.67 6.95
N ASP A 48 -7.39 -19.56 7.22
CA ASP A 48 -8.12 -18.30 6.96
C ASP A 48 -7.62 -17.14 7.84
N GLU A 49 -7.16 -17.40 9.06
CA GLU A 49 -6.51 -16.40 9.92
C GLU A 49 -5.27 -15.79 9.26
N GLN A 50 -4.45 -16.61 8.62
CA GLN A 50 -3.25 -16.15 7.94
C GLN A 50 -3.61 -15.32 6.69
N LYS A 51 -4.62 -15.75 5.92
CA LYS A 51 -5.12 -14.98 4.76
C LYS A 51 -5.60 -13.59 5.18
N ILE A 52 -6.35 -13.53 6.29
CA ILE A 52 -6.85 -12.26 6.84
C ILE A 52 -5.70 -11.37 7.31
N ASP A 53 -4.68 -11.92 7.97
CA ASP A 53 -3.52 -11.16 8.43
C ASP A 53 -2.72 -10.55 7.27
N GLU A 54 -2.48 -11.33 6.22
CA GLU A 54 -1.83 -10.88 4.99
C GLU A 54 -2.68 -9.80 4.29
N GLN A 55 -4.00 -10.01 4.20
CA GLN A 55 -4.93 -9.05 3.63
C GLN A 55 -4.92 -7.71 4.38
N ILE A 56 -4.91 -7.73 5.72
CA ILE A 56 -4.80 -6.51 6.53
C ILE A 56 -3.48 -5.80 6.23
N SER A 57 -2.37 -6.54 6.16
CA SER A 57 -1.04 -5.97 5.88
C SER A 57 -0.98 -5.29 4.51
N GLU A 58 -1.53 -5.93 3.46
CA GLU A 58 -1.60 -5.35 2.13
C GLU A 58 -2.50 -4.11 2.09
N MET A 59 -3.70 -4.20 2.69
CA MET A 59 -4.65 -3.09 2.75
C MET A 59 -4.04 -1.87 3.44
N LEU A 60 -3.37 -2.05 4.59
CA LEU A 60 -2.68 -0.98 5.30
C LEU A 60 -1.51 -0.41 4.51
N GLY A 61 -0.79 -1.24 3.74
CA GLY A 61 0.23 -0.78 2.81
C GLY A 61 -0.33 0.18 1.77
N TYR A 62 -1.45 -0.16 1.13
CA TYR A 62 -2.13 0.74 0.18
C TYR A 62 -2.68 1.98 0.86
N TRP A 63 -3.24 1.85 2.06
CA TRP A 63 -3.72 2.98 2.85
C TRP A 63 -2.57 3.97 3.12
N GLN A 64 -1.42 3.49 3.55
CA GLN A 64 -0.28 4.34 3.88
C GLN A 64 0.24 5.15 2.70
N ILE A 65 0.24 4.60 1.49
CA ILE A 65 0.75 5.26 0.28
C ILE A 65 -0.32 5.98 -0.54
N GLY A 66 -1.58 5.96 -0.09
CA GLY A 66 -2.67 6.70 -0.73
C GLY A 66 -3.31 6.02 -1.94
N MET A 67 -3.12 4.71 -2.11
CA MET A 67 -3.66 3.95 -3.23
C MET A 67 -5.08 3.43 -2.94
N VAL A 68 -6.03 4.35 -2.78
CA VAL A 68 -7.41 4.03 -2.38
C VAL A 68 -8.10 3.03 -3.30
N ASP A 69 -7.86 3.11 -4.60
CA ASP A 69 -8.46 2.19 -5.59
C ASP A 69 -8.00 0.73 -5.35
N GLN A 70 -6.78 0.53 -4.84
CA GLN A 70 -6.28 -0.80 -4.50
C GLN A 70 -6.85 -1.34 -3.19
N MET A 71 -7.34 -0.46 -2.32
CA MET A 71 -7.99 -0.86 -1.08
C MET A 71 -9.39 -1.42 -1.32
N GLN A 72 -10.08 -1.00 -2.37
CA GLN A 72 -11.47 -1.37 -2.66
C GLN A 72 -11.70 -2.89 -2.67
N LYS A 73 -10.74 -3.67 -3.15
CA LYS A 73 -10.86 -5.13 -3.24
C LYS A 73 -10.98 -5.85 -1.89
N TYR A 74 -10.64 -5.15 -0.78
CA TYR A 74 -10.71 -5.71 0.58
C TYR A 74 -12.00 -5.34 1.31
N TYR A 75 -12.76 -4.39 0.80
CA TYR A 75 -13.96 -3.87 1.46
C TYR A 75 -15.22 -4.31 0.73
N SER A 76 -16.27 -4.59 1.51
CA SER A 76 -17.62 -4.74 0.96
C SER A 76 -18.10 -3.42 0.35
N PRO A 77 -18.87 -3.45 -0.75
CA PRO A 77 -19.46 -2.23 -1.31
C PRO A 77 -20.32 -1.44 -0.31
N ASP A 78 -20.93 -2.12 0.66
CA ASP A 78 -21.82 -1.59 1.70
C ASP A 78 -21.16 -1.50 3.09
N VAL A 79 -19.82 -1.51 3.15
CA VAL A 79 -19.05 -1.44 4.39
C VAL A 79 -19.52 -0.30 5.30
N ILE A 80 -19.53 -0.53 6.60
CA ILE A 80 -19.72 0.51 7.62
C ILE A 80 -18.36 0.90 8.18
N VAL A 81 -18.04 2.20 8.17
CA VAL A 81 -16.77 2.70 8.71
C VAL A 81 -17.04 3.70 9.83
N VAL A 82 -16.50 3.40 11.02
CA VAL A 82 -16.54 4.26 12.20
C VAL A 82 -15.14 4.81 12.42
N ASN A 83 -14.99 6.11 12.19
CA ASN A 83 -13.73 6.81 12.45
C ASN A 83 -13.63 7.21 13.92
N GLY A 84 -12.41 7.55 14.37
CA GLY A 84 -12.17 8.00 15.76
C GLY A 84 -12.70 9.40 16.08
N THR A 85 -13.75 9.86 15.39
CA THR A 85 -14.43 11.14 15.59
C THR A 85 -15.87 10.91 16.06
N TRP A 86 -16.57 11.98 16.46
CA TRP A 86 -17.98 11.93 16.83
C TRP A 86 -18.93 11.99 15.63
N ASP A 87 -18.40 11.97 14.41
CA ASP A 87 -19.22 12.00 13.19
C ASP A 87 -20.03 10.69 13.03
N PRO A 88 -21.17 10.76 12.34
CA PRO A 88 -21.92 9.55 12.00
C PRO A 88 -21.05 8.55 11.20
N PRO A 89 -21.28 7.25 11.36
CA PRO A 89 -20.60 6.24 10.55
C PRO A 89 -20.78 6.49 9.06
N LEU A 90 -19.70 6.28 8.29
CA LEU A 90 -19.77 6.27 6.84
C LEU A 90 -20.37 4.95 6.37
N THR A 91 -21.27 5.00 5.41
CA THR A 91 -21.88 3.81 4.81
C THR A 91 -21.51 3.68 3.35
N GLY A 92 -20.93 2.53 3.02
CA GLY A 92 -20.49 2.16 1.68
C GLY A 92 -19.10 2.65 1.32
N TRP A 93 -18.46 1.87 0.45
CA TRP A 93 -17.10 2.13 -0.01
C TRP A 93 -16.91 3.53 -0.60
N ALA A 94 -17.86 4.03 -1.40
CA ALA A 94 -17.73 5.34 -2.04
C ALA A 94 -17.63 6.48 -1.03
N ALA A 95 -18.40 6.42 0.07
CA ALA A 95 -18.35 7.40 1.15
C ALA A 95 -16.99 7.35 1.87
N TYR A 96 -16.51 6.14 2.17
CA TYR A 96 -15.19 5.95 2.79
C TYR A 96 -14.06 6.45 1.89
N ALA A 97 -14.04 6.08 0.62
CA ALA A 97 -13.00 6.51 -0.33
C ALA A 97 -12.93 8.04 -0.44
N THR A 98 -14.09 8.72 -0.48
CA THR A 98 -14.16 10.19 -0.51
C THR A 98 -13.57 10.81 0.76
N ALA A 99 -13.96 10.32 1.94
CA ALA A 99 -13.45 10.80 3.22
C ALA A 99 -11.95 10.53 3.37
N TYR A 100 -11.49 9.35 2.95
CA TYR A 100 -10.07 9.01 2.95
C TYR A 100 -9.25 9.95 2.05
N GLN A 101 -9.69 10.22 0.83
CA GLN A 101 -9.00 11.14 -0.09
C GLN A 101 -8.91 12.55 0.48
N ALA A 102 -9.97 13.05 1.11
CA ALA A 102 -9.97 14.36 1.77
C ALA A 102 -8.96 14.42 2.93
N MET A 103 -8.91 13.36 3.75
CA MET A 103 -7.92 13.23 4.83
C MET A 103 -6.50 13.15 4.26
N ARG A 104 -6.29 12.33 3.24
CA ARG A 104 -4.97 12.08 2.64
C ARG A 104 -4.35 13.32 2.00
N ALA A 105 -5.18 14.22 1.46
CA ALA A 105 -4.73 15.49 0.88
C ALA A 105 -4.04 16.43 1.89
N ARG A 106 -4.29 16.23 3.20
CA ARG A 106 -3.71 17.02 4.29
C ARG A 106 -2.42 16.41 4.85
N ILE A 107 -2.07 15.19 4.42
CA ILE A 107 -0.98 14.41 4.99
C ILE A 107 0.22 14.43 4.05
N GLN A 108 1.39 14.75 4.62
CA GLN A 108 2.68 14.64 3.96
C GLN A 108 3.51 13.55 4.63
N GLY A 109 3.95 12.57 3.85
CA GLY A 109 4.61 11.37 4.38
C GLY A 109 3.63 10.48 5.13
N GLY A 110 4.12 9.77 6.11
CA GLY A 110 3.35 8.93 7.01
C GLY A 110 3.89 7.50 7.07
N GLN A 111 4.04 7.02 8.30
CA GLN A 111 4.39 5.64 8.62
C GLN A 111 3.36 5.11 9.59
N LEU A 112 2.77 3.96 9.26
CA LEU A 112 1.84 3.24 10.12
C LEU A 112 2.46 1.92 10.53
N ASP A 113 2.60 1.71 11.82
CA ASP A 113 3.06 0.47 12.41
C ASP A 113 1.90 -0.24 13.11
N ARG A 114 1.65 -1.49 12.71
CA ARG A 114 0.62 -2.36 13.27
C ARG A 114 1.23 -3.36 14.24
N THR A 115 0.64 -3.50 15.41
CA THR A 115 1.08 -4.44 16.46
C THR A 115 -0.08 -5.14 17.13
N ASN A 116 0.20 -6.19 17.89
CA ASN A 116 -0.75 -6.90 18.76
C ASN A 116 -2.04 -7.33 18.04
N THR A 117 -1.90 -7.90 16.85
CA THR A 117 -3.03 -8.37 16.05
C THR A 117 -3.59 -9.67 16.64
N LEU A 118 -4.90 -9.68 16.85
CA LEU A 118 -5.67 -10.88 17.22
C LEU A 118 -6.74 -11.11 16.15
N ILE A 119 -6.81 -12.32 15.63
CA ILE A 119 -7.77 -12.72 14.61
C ILE A 119 -8.57 -13.91 15.12
N LYS A 120 -9.88 -13.90 14.87
CA LYS A 120 -10.78 -15.01 15.14
C LYS A 120 -11.64 -15.29 13.92
N VAL A 121 -11.71 -16.54 13.52
CA VAL A 121 -12.56 -17.01 12.42
C VAL A 121 -13.67 -17.88 12.99
N GLN A 122 -14.89 -17.65 12.56
CA GLN A 122 -16.09 -18.42 12.95
C GLN A 122 -16.99 -18.65 11.71
N GLY A 123 -16.81 -19.77 11.05
CA GLY A 123 -17.55 -20.09 9.84
C GLY A 123 -17.24 -19.11 8.71
N THR A 124 -18.24 -18.40 8.23
CA THR A 124 -18.12 -17.36 7.19
C THR A 124 -17.90 -15.96 7.75
N ASN A 125 -17.76 -15.82 9.06
CA ASN A 125 -17.49 -14.53 9.72
C ASN A 125 -16.12 -14.58 10.39
N ALA A 126 -15.45 -13.43 10.44
CA ALA A 126 -14.24 -13.26 11.19
C ALA A 126 -14.15 -11.84 11.75
N TRP A 127 -13.30 -11.67 12.75
CA TRP A 127 -12.93 -10.34 13.22
C TRP A 127 -11.44 -10.30 13.55
N ALA A 128 -10.85 -9.14 13.32
CA ALA A 128 -9.50 -8.83 13.72
C ALA A 128 -9.49 -7.57 14.57
N THR A 129 -8.64 -7.54 15.60
CA THR A 129 -8.34 -6.30 16.32
C THR A 129 -6.85 -6.14 16.42
N TYR A 130 -6.38 -4.89 16.31
CA TYR A 130 -4.96 -4.57 16.41
C TYR A 130 -4.75 -3.16 16.97
N GLN A 131 -3.54 -2.93 17.50
CA GLN A 131 -3.04 -1.62 17.84
C GLN A 131 -2.25 -1.04 16.66
N TRP A 132 -2.26 0.27 16.54
CA TRP A 132 -1.49 0.97 15.53
C TRP A 132 -0.91 2.27 16.08
N GLU A 133 0.23 2.65 15.51
CA GLU A 133 0.90 3.92 15.73
C GLU A 133 1.14 4.56 14.35
N TYR A 134 0.82 5.83 14.22
CA TYR A 134 0.92 6.55 12.96
C TYR A 134 1.67 7.85 13.15
N PHE A 135 2.80 7.97 12.49
CA PHE A 135 3.60 9.17 12.44
C PHE A 135 3.43 9.86 11.10
N ALA A 136 3.03 11.12 11.08
CA ALA A 136 2.81 11.86 9.85
C ALA A 136 2.97 13.37 10.06
N THR A 137 3.13 14.10 8.97
CA THR A 137 2.94 15.54 8.97
C THR A 137 1.54 15.85 8.46
N VAL A 138 0.69 16.38 9.32
CA VAL A 138 -0.70 16.75 9.01
C VAL A 138 -0.82 18.27 9.09
N ASP A 139 -1.23 18.91 7.99
CA ASP A 139 -1.32 20.39 7.89
C ASP A 139 -0.04 21.11 8.36
N GLY A 140 1.12 20.51 8.11
CA GLY A 140 2.43 21.07 8.48
C GLY A 140 2.86 20.84 9.94
N ASN A 141 2.08 20.11 10.74
CA ASN A 141 2.44 19.68 12.09
C ASN A 141 2.84 18.22 12.12
N GLN A 142 3.82 17.86 12.93
CA GLN A 142 4.16 16.45 13.16
C GLN A 142 3.18 15.86 14.18
N ASP A 143 2.50 14.79 13.78
CA ASP A 143 1.56 14.07 14.62
C ASP A 143 2.09 12.66 14.90
N ASP A 144 2.01 12.26 16.17
CA ASP A 144 2.17 10.89 16.67
C ASP A 144 0.81 10.47 17.21
N ILE A 145 0.13 9.61 16.46
CA ILE A 145 -1.23 9.18 16.73
C ILE A 145 -1.24 7.69 17.01
N ARG A 146 -1.92 7.27 18.06
CA ARG A 146 -2.06 5.86 18.46
C ARG A 146 -3.51 5.50 18.61
N GLY A 147 -3.82 4.28 18.25
CA GLY A 147 -5.19 3.82 18.35
C GLY A 147 -5.35 2.32 18.25
N HIS A 148 -6.61 1.93 18.19
CA HIS A 148 -7.04 0.56 17.96
C HIS A 148 -7.96 0.53 16.75
N THR A 149 -7.88 -0.57 16.00
CA THR A 149 -8.87 -0.87 14.95
C THR A 149 -9.46 -2.25 15.19
N THR A 150 -10.75 -2.37 14.96
CA THR A 150 -11.45 -3.64 14.86
C THR A 150 -12.09 -3.74 13.49
N LEU A 151 -11.75 -4.80 12.77
CA LEU A 151 -12.32 -5.15 11.48
C LEU A 151 -13.23 -6.36 11.64
N VAL A 152 -14.40 -6.33 11.03
CA VAL A 152 -15.28 -7.49 10.88
C VAL A 152 -15.31 -7.88 9.41
N PHE A 153 -15.20 -9.17 9.16
CA PHE A 153 -15.13 -9.76 7.83
C PHE A 153 -16.29 -10.72 7.60
N GLU A 154 -16.76 -10.74 6.36
CA GLU A 154 -17.60 -11.81 5.82
C GLU A 154 -16.90 -12.50 4.67
N LYS A 155 -16.99 -13.84 4.63
CA LYS A 155 -16.43 -14.64 3.54
C LYS A 155 -17.46 -14.74 2.40
N GLN A 156 -17.10 -14.20 1.24
CA GLN A 156 -17.87 -14.31 0.02
C GLN A 156 -17.09 -15.18 -0.97
N ALA A 157 -17.62 -16.37 -1.27
CA ALA A 157 -16.89 -17.43 -1.94
C ALA A 157 -15.55 -17.72 -1.20
N ASP A 158 -14.41 -17.47 -1.83
CA ASP A 158 -13.07 -17.68 -1.23
C ASP A 158 -12.39 -16.38 -0.75
N THR A 159 -13.12 -15.25 -0.77
CA THR A 159 -12.57 -13.93 -0.42
C THR A 159 -13.18 -13.41 0.88
N TRP A 160 -12.32 -12.92 1.77
CA TRP A 160 -12.76 -12.21 2.98
C TRP A 160 -12.93 -10.73 2.68
N LEU A 161 -14.12 -10.16 2.89
CA LEU A 161 -14.41 -8.74 2.72
C LEU A 161 -14.66 -8.07 4.06
N ILE A 162 -14.08 -6.89 4.27
CA ILE A 162 -14.34 -6.05 5.44
C ILE A 162 -15.75 -5.46 5.30
N VAL A 163 -16.62 -5.79 6.24
CA VAL A 163 -18.00 -5.27 6.32
C VAL A 163 -18.15 -4.20 7.39
N LEU A 164 -17.23 -4.16 8.36
CA LEU A 164 -17.14 -3.09 9.34
C LEU A 164 -15.68 -2.80 9.64
N ASP A 165 -15.33 -1.52 9.63
CA ASP A 165 -14.04 -0.97 10.04
C ASP A 165 -14.30 0.05 11.17
N HIS A 166 -13.87 -0.27 12.38
CA HIS A 166 -14.00 0.62 13.53
C HIS A 166 -12.62 0.97 14.05
N THR A 167 -12.27 2.23 13.89
CA THR A 167 -11.02 2.81 14.39
C THR A 167 -11.29 3.79 15.52
N SER A 168 -10.53 3.67 16.61
CA SER A 168 -10.53 4.60 17.74
C SER A 168 -9.13 5.17 17.97
N VAL A 169 -9.06 6.47 18.25
CA VAL A 169 -7.83 7.16 18.63
C VAL A 169 -7.71 7.16 20.14
N VAL A 170 -6.58 6.70 20.67
CA VAL A 170 -6.27 6.66 22.11
C VAL A 170 -5.44 7.87 22.52
N SER A 171 -4.48 8.27 21.69
CA SER A 171 -3.64 9.43 21.91
C SER A 171 -3.29 10.12 20.59
N ASN A 172 -3.16 11.44 20.65
CA ASN A 172 -2.65 12.25 19.56
C ASN A 172 -1.73 13.30 20.17
N THR A 173 -0.44 13.25 19.84
CA THR A 173 0.58 14.20 20.30
C THR A 173 1.02 15.04 19.11
N ALA A 174 0.25 16.09 18.80
CA ALA A 174 0.62 17.04 17.77
C ALA A 174 1.79 17.89 18.26
N GLN A 175 2.93 17.84 17.57
CA GLN A 175 4.06 18.76 17.80
C GLN A 175 4.02 19.83 16.72
N LYS A 176 3.88 21.10 17.16
CA LYS A 176 4.00 22.22 16.23
C LYS A 176 5.40 22.19 15.60
N ALA A 177 5.44 22.20 14.26
CA ALA A 177 6.72 22.31 13.55
C ALA A 177 7.53 23.49 14.11
N PRO A 178 8.85 23.35 14.37
CA PRO A 178 9.67 24.45 14.78
C PRO A 178 9.55 25.55 13.73
N GLY A 179 9.14 26.75 14.17
CA GLY A 179 9.04 27.91 13.28
C GLY A 179 10.39 28.14 12.60
N PRO A 180 10.43 28.82 11.43
CA PRO A 180 11.68 29.12 10.76
C PRO A 180 12.66 29.72 11.75
N ALA A 181 13.87 29.13 11.82
CA ALA A 181 14.90 29.60 12.73
C ALA A 181 15.10 31.12 12.54
N VAL A 182 14.80 31.90 13.56
CA VAL A 182 15.07 33.31 13.52
C VAL A 182 16.59 33.46 13.41
N ALA A 183 17.06 33.96 12.27
CA ALA A 183 18.48 34.19 12.06
C ALA A 183 19.02 35.06 13.23
N PRO A 184 20.17 34.71 13.82
CA PRO A 184 20.73 35.51 14.89
C PRO A 184 20.91 36.94 14.40
N VAL A 185 20.26 37.88 15.09
CA VAL A 185 20.43 39.31 14.81
C VAL A 185 21.86 39.63 15.18
N SER A 186 22.73 39.89 14.19
CA SER A 186 24.07 40.40 14.44
C SER A 186 23.97 41.68 15.27
N PRO A 187 24.63 41.76 16.40
CA PRO A 187 24.64 43.02 17.17
C PRO A 187 25.19 44.14 16.28
N ALA A 188 24.41 45.22 16.22
CA ALA A 188 24.82 46.41 15.49
C ALA A 188 26.20 46.88 16.01
N ALA A 189 27.15 47.03 15.07
CA ALA A 189 28.48 47.54 15.39
C ALA A 189 28.33 48.90 16.10
N ASN A 190 28.85 49.02 17.33
CA ASN A 190 28.95 50.26 18.06
C ASN A 190 29.75 51.26 17.22
N PRO A 191 29.30 52.50 17.01
CA PRO A 191 30.07 53.52 16.35
C PRO A 191 31.30 53.84 17.23
N ALA A 192 32.48 53.89 16.63
CA ALA A 192 33.73 54.23 17.27
C ALA A 192 33.63 55.64 17.92
N PRO A 193 34.20 55.83 19.16
CA PRO A 193 34.23 57.14 19.80
C PRO A 193 35.11 58.09 18.95
N GLY A 194 34.52 59.24 18.62
CA GLY A 194 35.21 60.29 17.87
C GLY A 194 36.44 60.82 18.60
N ALA A 195 37.56 60.90 17.87
CA ALA A 195 38.76 61.60 18.30
C ALA A 195 38.52 63.13 18.27
N HIS A 196 38.74 63.75 19.37
CA HIS A 196 38.90 65.22 19.50
C HIS A 196 40.36 65.60 19.34
#